data_303dd23824c708cf9ee069888f75defe
#
_entry.id   303dd23824c708cf9ee069888f75defe
#
_cell.length_a   1.000
_cell.length_b   1.000
_cell.length_c   1.000
_cell.angle_alpha   90.00
_cell.angle_beta   90.00
_cell.angle_gamma   90.00
#
_symmetry.space_group_name_H-M   'P 1'
#
loop_
_entity.id
_entity.type
_entity.pdbx_description
1 polymer ?
#
loop_
_entity_poly.entity_id
_entity_poly.type
_entity_poly.pdbx_seq_one_letter_code
_entity_poly.pdbx_strand_id
1 'polypeptide(L)'
;MVGLKNDFTILDKDDQLRLVKQVISLENLDPKVYVPKNFLYMIDQVKNAGLETEDVDNHEFEIETKGKFKQIYKSYQSRLSNYNSVDFGDLILLPIKLFKENKQILEFYQKKFKYTLVDEYQDTNSAQYMMLRLLTEINRNLCCVGAVSYTHLRAHETQSD
;
A
#
# COMPACT_ATOMS: atom_id res chain seq x y z
N MET A 1 18.10 5.49 5.27
CA MET A 1 17.64 4.56 4.22
C MET A 1 16.66 3.58 4.83
N VAL A 2 15.83 2.92 4.05
CA VAL A 2 14.70 2.08 4.49
C VAL A 2 15.05 0.79 5.27
N GLY A 3 16.30 0.59 5.67
CA GLY A 3 16.73 -0.52 6.53
C GLY A 3 16.87 -1.90 5.87
N LEU A 4 16.61 -2.01 4.56
CA LEU A 4 16.74 -3.26 3.82
C LEU A 4 18.15 -3.48 3.29
N LYS A 5 18.59 -4.75 3.25
CA LYS A 5 19.80 -5.18 2.54
C LYS A 5 19.47 -5.40 1.06
N ASN A 6 20.52 -5.48 0.21
CA ASN A 6 20.36 -5.62 -1.25
C ASN A 6 19.75 -6.97 -1.68
N ASP A 7 19.78 -7.97 -0.83
CA ASP A 7 19.31 -9.34 -1.02
C ASP A 7 17.93 -9.60 -0.37
N PHE A 8 17.11 -8.56 -0.25
CA PHE A 8 15.78 -8.71 0.34
C PHE A 8 14.85 -9.61 -0.47
N THR A 9 13.93 -10.28 0.23
CA THR A 9 12.95 -11.19 -0.36
C THR A 9 11.59 -10.50 -0.46
N ILE A 10 10.86 -10.77 -1.54
CA ILE A 10 9.47 -10.33 -1.70
C ILE A 10 8.55 -11.49 -1.32
N LEU A 11 7.70 -11.28 -0.31
CA LEU A 11 6.73 -12.27 0.13
C LEU A 11 5.51 -12.27 -0.80
N ASP A 12 5.13 -13.46 -1.26
CA ASP A 12 3.86 -13.68 -1.94
C ASP A 12 2.67 -13.67 -0.95
N LYS A 13 1.44 -13.79 -1.47
CA LYS A 13 0.22 -13.75 -0.63
C LYS A 13 0.14 -14.90 0.38
N ASP A 14 0.66 -16.07 0.05
CA ASP A 14 0.65 -17.23 0.95
C ASP A 14 1.65 -17.03 2.09
N ASP A 15 2.84 -16.53 1.80
CA ASP A 15 3.85 -16.21 2.81
C ASP A 15 3.41 -15.06 3.71
N GLN A 16 2.80 -14.01 3.15
CA GLN A 16 2.18 -12.93 3.92
C GLN A 16 1.12 -13.46 4.88
N LEU A 17 0.23 -14.35 4.40
CA LEU A 17 -0.80 -14.97 5.24
C LEU A 17 -0.21 -15.84 6.36
N ARG A 18 0.86 -16.60 6.07
CA ARG A 18 1.60 -17.35 7.10
C ARG A 18 2.18 -16.43 8.16
N LEU A 19 2.78 -15.31 7.73
CA LEU A 19 3.35 -14.32 8.64
C LEU A 19 2.27 -13.68 9.52
N VAL A 20 1.12 -13.31 8.98
CA VAL A 20 0.00 -12.76 9.77
C VAL A 20 -0.52 -13.79 10.78
N LYS A 21 -0.64 -15.08 10.40
CA LYS A 21 -1.00 -16.17 11.34
C LYS A 21 -0.01 -16.27 12.50
N GLN A 22 1.28 -16.21 12.23
CA GLN A 22 2.33 -16.21 13.25
C GLN A 22 2.20 -15.00 14.18
N VAL A 23 1.97 -13.80 13.64
CA VAL A 23 1.77 -12.58 14.43
C VAL A 23 0.58 -12.73 15.37
N ILE A 24 -0.59 -13.15 14.87
CA ILE A 24 -1.80 -13.34 15.68
C ILE A 24 -1.56 -14.34 16.81
N SER A 25 -0.87 -15.45 16.52
CA SER A 25 -0.52 -16.46 17.54
C SER A 25 0.41 -15.90 18.61
N LEU A 26 1.41 -15.12 18.24
CA LEU A 26 2.39 -14.54 19.18
C LEU A 26 1.80 -13.43 20.04
N GLU A 27 0.82 -12.71 19.52
CA GLU A 27 0.04 -11.72 20.28
C GLU A 27 -1.01 -12.39 21.19
N ASN A 28 -1.04 -13.73 21.27
CA ASN A 28 -1.99 -14.54 22.03
C ASN A 28 -3.46 -14.23 21.70
N LEU A 29 -3.74 -13.96 20.43
CA LEU A 29 -5.08 -13.66 19.93
C LEU A 29 -5.72 -14.92 19.34
N ASP A 30 -7.03 -15.11 19.57
CA ASP A 30 -7.78 -16.23 19.01
C ASP A 30 -7.97 -16.06 17.49
N PRO A 31 -7.42 -16.94 16.63
CA PRO A 31 -7.53 -16.82 15.18
C PRO A 31 -8.96 -17.04 14.65
N LYS A 32 -9.89 -17.52 15.47
CA LYS A 32 -11.32 -17.61 15.13
C LYS A 32 -12.01 -16.25 15.25
N VAL A 33 -11.56 -15.42 16.16
CA VAL A 33 -12.06 -14.07 16.37
C VAL A 33 -11.28 -13.09 15.47
N TYR A 34 -9.95 -13.19 15.49
CA TYR A 34 -9.03 -12.36 14.73
C TYR A 34 -8.57 -13.11 13.48
N VAL A 35 -9.45 -13.18 12.48
CA VAL A 35 -9.25 -13.98 11.26
C VAL A 35 -8.05 -13.46 10.45
N PRO A 36 -6.99 -14.26 10.23
CA PRO A 36 -5.76 -13.81 9.58
C PRO A 36 -5.95 -13.22 8.18
N LYS A 37 -6.88 -13.78 7.39
CA LYS A 37 -7.18 -13.25 6.04
C LYS A 37 -7.76 -11.85 6.08
N ASN A 38 -8.57 -11.53 7.09
CA ASN A 38 -9.15 -10.19 7.24
C ASN A 38 -8.05 -9.18 7.58
N PHE A 39 -7.12 -9.53 8.48
CA PHE A 39 -5.99 -8.66 8.79
C PHE A 39 -5.07 -8.45 7.60
N LEU A 40 -4.81 -9.49 6.80
CA LEU A 40 -4.04 -9.33 5.57
C LEU A 40 -4.72 -8.38 4.59
N TYR A 41 -6.04 -8.52 4.42
CA TYR A 41 -6.83 -7.60 3.61
C TYR A 41 -6.76 -6.16 4.14
N MET A 42 -6.95 -5.94 5.44
CA MET A 42 -6.87 -4.63 6.08
C MET A 42 -5.48 -3.98 5.89
N ILE A 43 -4.40 -4.76 6.06
CA ILE A 43 -3.03 -4.30 5.83
C ILE A 43 -2.84 -3.88 4.36
N ASP A 44 -3.32 -4.67 3.41
CA ASP A 44 -3.26 -4.32 1.99
C ASP A 44 -4.01 -3.01 1.70
N GLN A 45 -5.21 -2.83 2.26
CA GLN A 45 -6.01 -1.60 2.07
C GLN A 45 -5.29 -0.37 2.61
N VAL A 46 -4.74 -0.45 3.82
CA VAL A 46 -3.99 0.64 4.44
C VAL A 46 -2.74 0.99 3.64
N LYS A 47 -1.99 -0.02 3.19
CA LYS A 47 -0.82 0.19 2.31
C LYS A 47 -1.19 0.80 0.96
N ASN A 48 -2.29 0.35 0.34
CA ASN A 48 -2.80 0.91 -0.91
C ASN A 48 -3.29 2.36 -0.75
N ALA A 49 -3.75 2.73 0.45
CA ALA A 49 -4.08 4.12 0.79
C ALA A 49 -2.82 5.00 1.03
N GLY A 50 -1.64 4.40 1.11
CA GLY A 50 -0.39 5.11 1.36
C GLY A 50 -0.12 5.41 2.84
N LEU A 51 -0.75 4.65 3.75
CA LEU A 51 -0.65 4.82 5.19
C LEU A 51 0.38 3.85 5.80
N GLU A 52 1.15 4.36 6.75
CA GLU A 52 2.07 3.57 7.58
C GLU A 52 1.41 3.17 8.92
N THR A 53 2.13 2.43 9.75
CA THR A 53 1.63 1.97 11.06
C THR A 53 1.29 3.10 12.02
N GLU A 54 1.88 4.26 11.85
CA GLU A 54 1.66 5.45 12.66
C GLU A 54 0.38 6.20 12.28
N ASP A 55 -0.11 6.01 11.04
CA ASP A 55 -1.25 6.77 10.49
C ASP A 55 -2.61 6.14 10.83
N VAL A 56 -2.63 4.95 11.45
CA VAL A 56 -3.86 4.15 11.60
C VAL A 56 -4.58 4.30 12.94
N ASP A 57 -4.17 5.20 13.82
CA ASP A 57 -4.74 5.35 15.17
C ASP A 57 -6.27 5.61 15.19
N ASN A 58 -6.76 6.35 14.20
CA ASN A 58 -8.19 6.65 14.06
C ASN A 58 -8.81 5.98 12.84
N HIS A 59 -8.12 4.99 12.25
CA HIS A 59 -8.64 4.27 11.11
C HIS A 59 -9.81 3.36 11.50
N GLU A 60 -10.78 3.19 10.62
CA GLU A 60 -11.95 2.33 10.86
C GLU A 60 -11.59 0.90 11.29
N PHE A 61 -10.50 0.34 10.73
CA PHE A 61 -10.01 -0.99 11.09
C PHE A 61 -9.52 -1.09 12.53
N GLU A 62 -8.99 0.01 13.10
CA GLU A 62 -8.62 0.03 14.52
C GLU A 62 -9.88 -0.05 15.40
N ILE A 63 -10.94 0.63 15.02
CA ILE A 63 -12.24 0.57 15.71
C ILE A 63 -12.86 -0.83 15.54
N GLU A 64 -12.91 -1.35 14.32
CA GLU A 64 -13.49 -2.66 14.00
C GLU A 64 -12.80 -3.81 14.75
N THR A 65 -11.49 -3.74 14.88
CA THR A 65 -10.69 -4.77 15.57
C THR A 65 -10.50 -4.50 17.07
N LYS A 66 -11.23 -3.55 17.64
CA LYS A 66 -11.17 -3.17 19.07
C LYS A 66 -9.74 -2.83 19.53
N GLY A 67 -9.04 -2.04 18.75
CA GLY A 67 -7.68 -1.60 19.08
C GLY A 67 -6.59 -2.63 18.78
N LYS A 68 -6.85 -3.66 17.97
CA LYS A 68 -5.85 -4.70 17.65
C LYS A 68 -5.19 -4.55 16.29
N PHE A 69 -5.77 -3.78 15.38
CA PHE A 69 -5.22 -3.65 14.03
C PHE A 69 -3.82 -3.05 14.03
N LYS A 70 -3.61 -1.91 14.67
CA LYS A 70 -2.30 -1.24 14.75
C LYS A 70 -1.23 -2.16 15.36
N GLN A 71 -1.57 -2.86 16.44
CA GLN A 71 -0.67 -3.79 17.11
C GLN A 71 -0.20 -4.90 16.14
N ILE A 72 -1.15 -5.53 15.44
CA ILE A 72 -0.86 -6.62 14.49
C ILE A 72 -0.09 -6.07 13.28
N TYR A 73 -0.48 -4.94 12.72
CA TYR A 73 0.20 -4.31 11.59
C TYR A 73 1.65 -3.96 11.94
N LYS A 74 1.88 -3.36 13.10
CA LYS A 74 3.23 -3.04 13.59
C LYS A 74 4.10 -4.27 13.80
N SER A 75 3.54 -5.33 14.42
CA SER A 75 4.23 -6.61 14.59
C SER A 75 4.55 -7.28 13.25
N TYR A 76 3.63 -7.20 12.27
CA TYR A 76 3.83 -7.69 10.91
C TYR A 76 4.98 -6.97 10.21
N GLN A 77 4.98 -5.63 10.19
CA GLN A 77 6.05 -4.81 9.58
C GLN A 77 7.42 -5.05 10.25
N SER A 78 7.45 -5.14 11.58
CA SER A 78 8.68 -5.45 12.30
C SER A 78 9.27 -6.80 11.87
N ARG A 79 8.44 -7.81 11.64
CA ARG A 79 8.90 -9.12 11.18
C ARG A 79 9.38 -9.11 9.74
N LEU A 80 8.68 -8.42 8.84
CA LEU A 80 9.17 -8.22 7.48
C LEU A 80 10.58 -7.62 7.50
N SER A 81 10.79 -6.56 8.28
CA SER A 81 12.10 -5.92 8.42
C SER A 81 13.15 -6.89 8.98
N ASN A 82 12.82 -7.65 10.05
CA ASN A 82 13.74 -8.60 10.67
C ASN A 82 14.13 -9.75 9.72
N TYR A 83 13.23 -10.17 8.84
CA TYR A 83 13.51 -11.18 7.83
C TYR A 83 14.17 -10.62 6.56
N ASN A 84 14.51 -9.32 6.54
CA ASN A 84 14.95 -8.63 5.34
C ASN A 84 14.01 -8.87 4.17
N SER A 85 12.71 -8.73 4.42
CA SER A 85 11.64 -9.02 3.45
C SER A 85 10.69 -7.85 3.31
N VAL A 86 10.00 -7.81 2.21
CA VAL A 86 8.94 -6.84 1.91
C VAL A 86 7.73 -7.57 1.31
N ASP A 87 6.56 -6.97 1.40
CA ASP A 87 5.40 -7.37 0.61
C ASP A 87 5.22 -6.44 -0.60
N PHE A 88 4.21 -6.72 -1.43
CA PHE A 88 3.96 -5.91 -2.62
C PHE A 88 3.59 -4.45 -2.31
N GLY A 89 2.90 -4.19 -1.21
CA GLY A 89 2.58 -2.83 -0.75
C GLY A 89 3.84 -2.04 -0.38
N ASP A 90 4.80 -2.71 0.27
CA ASP A 90 6.07 -2.10 0.65
C ASP A 90 6.92 -1.68 -0.56
N LEU A 91 6.80 -2.37 -1.71
CA LEU A 91 7.49 -1.99 -2.95
C LEU A 91 7.10 -0.59 -3.44
N ILE A 92 5.97 -0.08 -3.01
CA ILE A 92 5.50 1.28 -3.31
C ILE A 92 5.73 2.21 -2.10
N LEU A 93 5.37 1.78 -0.88
CA LEU A 93 5.47 2.63 0.30
C LEU A 93 6.90 2.99 0.68
N LEU A 94 7.82 2.03 0.66
CA LEU A 94 9.21 2.29 1.03
C LEU A 94 9.92 3.27 0.10
N PRO A 95 9.78 3.19 -1.24
CA PRO A 95 10.24 4.25 -2.13
C PRO A 95 9.59 5.62 -1.88
N ILE A 96 8.29 5.69 -1.59
CA ILE A 96 7.62 6.94 -1.25
C ILE A 96 8.27 7.56 -0.01
N LYS A 97 8.44 6.77 1.04
CA LYS A 97 9.13 7.18 2.27
C LYS A 97 10.54 7.67 2.00
N LEU A 98 11.33 6.88 1.26
CA LEU A 98 12.69 7.22 0.87
C LEU A 98 12.75 8.56 0.13
N PHE A 99 11.85 8.81 -0.80
CA PHE A 99 11.79 10.06 -1.57
C PHE A 99 11.36 11.26 -0.72
N LYS A 100 10.43 11.08 0.23
CA LYS A 100 10.03 12.13 1.16
C LYS A 100 11.17 12.53 2.11
N GLU A 101 11.94 11.55 2.57
CA GLU A 101 13.04 11.76 3.52
C GLU A 101 14.34 12.23 2.85
N ASN A 102 14.56 11.90 1.56
CA ASN A 102 15.81 12.11 0.84
C ASN A 102 15.60 12.84 -0.49
N LYS A 103 15.56 14.15 -0.45
CA LYS A 103 15.38 14.99 -1.64
C LYS A 103 16.39 14.72 -2.75
N GLN A 104 17.65 14.46 -2.41
CA GLN A 104 18.70 14.18 -3.40
C GLN A 104 18.42 12.91 -4.21
N ILE A 105 17.90 11.87 -3.54
CA ILE A 105 17.51 10.61 -4.19
C ILE A 105 16.28 10.87 -5.09
N LEU A 106 15.30 11.60 -4.60
CA LEU A 106 14.12 11.98 -5.40
C LEU A 106 14.53 12.75 -6.67
N GLU A 107 15.37 13.79 -6.52
CA GLU A 107 15.87 14.58 -7.65
C GLU A 107 16.64 13.73 -8.68
N PHE A 108 17.43 12.77 -8.20
CA PHE A 108 18.13 11.84 -9.10
C PHE A 108 17.14 11.06 -9.97
N TYR A 109 16.09 10.49 -9.37
CA TYR A 109 15.08 9.73 -10.12
C TYR A 109 14.21 10.63 -11.00
N GLN A 110 13.85 11.84 -10.57
CA GLN A 110 13.13 12.82 -11.38
C GLN A 110 13.92 13.22 -12.63
N LYS A 111 15.24 13.37 -12.53
CA LYS A 111 16.13 13.64 -13.67
C LYS A 111 16.29 12.43 -14.58
N LYS A 112 16.28 11.22 -14.01
CA LYS A 112 16.42 9.96 -14.73
C LYS A 112 15.16 9.64 -15.54
N PHE A 113 13.98 9.80 -14.96
CA PHE A 113 12.70 9.52 -15.61
C PHE A 113 12.14 10.78 -16.27
N LYS A 114 12.56 11.00 -17.51
CA LYS A 114 12.15 12.18 -18.30
C LYS A 114 10.69 12.12 -18.78
N TYR A 115 10.18 10.92 -19.00
CA TYR A 115 8.82 10.64 -19.46
C TYR A 115 8.26 9.49 -18.60
N THR A 116 7.01 9.63 -18.19
CA THR A 116 6.29 8.61 -17.43
C THR A 116 5.00 8.29 -18.17
N LEU A 117 4.81 7.03 -18.50
CA LEU A 117 3.60 6.51 -19.12
C LEU A 117 2.89 5.62 -18.11
N VAL A 118 1.61 5.88 -17.87
CA VAL A 118 0.78 5.09 -16.97
C VAL A 118 -0.35 4.47 -17.78
N ASP A 119 -0.41 3.16 -17.78
CA ASP A 119 -1.51 2.40 -18.36
C ASP A 119 -2.50 1.99 -17.26
N GLU A 120 -3.74 1.69 -17.64
CA GLU A 120 -4.81 1.30 -16.72
C GLU A 120 -4.97 2.27 -15.53
N TYR A 121 -4.90 3.58 -15.81
CA TYR A 121 -4.89 4.61 -14.76
C TYR A 121 -6.10 4.53 -13.82
N GLN A 122 -7.25 4.02 -14.29
CA GLN A 122 -8.44 3.82 -13.48
C GLN A 122 -8.25 2.83 -12.31
N ASP A 123 -7.26 1.92 -12.41
CA ASP A 123 -6.95 0.92 -11.37
C ASP A 123 -5.87 1.40 -10.40
N THR A 124 -5.41 2.64 -10.55
CA THR A 124 -4.36 3.24 -9.72
C THR A 124 -4.87 3.54 -8.31
N ASN A 125 -4.21 2.98 -7.30
CA ASN A 125 -4.51 3.27 -5.90
C ASN A 125 -3.79 4.55 -5.40
N SER A 126 -4.13 5.00 -4.18
CA SER A 126 -3.58 6.25 -3.61
C SER A 126 -2.07 6.23 -3.44
N ALA A 127 -1.48 5.09 -3.03
CA ALA A 127 -0.02 4.96 -2.89
C ALA A 127 0.68 5.09 -4.25
N GLN A 128 0.17 4.41 -5.28
CA GLN A 128 0.69 4.52 -6.65
C GLN A 128 0.57 5.95 -7.18
N TYR A 129 -0.56 6.61 -6.94
CA TYR A 129 -0.74 8.01 -7.31
C TYR A 129 0.27 8.94 -6.61
N MET A 130 0.51 8.75 -5.31
CA MET A 130 1.54 9.51 -4.57
C MET A 130 2.93 9.30 -5.17
N MET A 131 3.29 8.07 -5.52
CA MET A 131 4.55 7.73 -6.16
C MET A 131 4.71 8.44 -7.50
N LEU A 132 3.68 8.40 -8.35
CA LEU A 132 3.65 9.08 -9.64
C LEU A 132 3.83 10.60 -9.47
N ARG A 133 3.12 11.21 -8.54
CA ARG A 133 3.25 12.64 -8.24
C ARG A 133 4.67 13.02 -7.86
N LEU A 134 5.29 12.27 -6.93
CA LEU A 134 6.67 12.54 -6.51
C LEU A 134 7.64 12.48 -7.70
N LEU A 135 7.55 11.45 -8.53
CA LEU A 135 8.46 11.28 -9.67
C LEU A 135 8.27 12.32 -10.77
N THR A 136 7.05 12.81 -10.98
CA THR A 136 6.72 13.69 -12.13
C THR A 136 6.61 15.16 -11.76
N GLU A 137 6.76 15.54 -10.50
CA GLU A 137 6.54 16.90 -10.00
C GLU A 137 7.35 17.97 -10.76
N ILE A 138 8.61 17.68 -11.10
CA ILE A 138 9.49 18.62 -11.80
C ILE A 138 9.24 18.60 -13.31
N ASN A 139 9.30 17.43 -13.93
CA ASN A 139 9.28 17.30 -15.39
C ASN A 139 7.88 17.45 -16.00
N ARG A 140 6.83 17.10 -15.24
CA ARG A 140 5.41 17.09 -15.66
C ARG A 140 5.12 16.36 -16.97
N ASN A 141 6.04 15.50 -17.42
CA ASN A 141 5.91 14.67 -18.61
C ASN A 141 5.21 13.36 -18.26
N LEU A 142 3.94 13.45 -17.93
CA LEU A 142 3.09 12.33 -17.55
C LEU A 142 2.01 12.13 -18.62
N CYS A 143 1.89 10.91 -19.13
CA CYS A 143 0.80 10.48 -19.98
C CYS A 143 0.07 9.33 -19.29
N CYS A 144 -1.24 9.48 -19.08
CA CYS A 144 -2.08 8.46 -18.48
C CYS A 144 -3.05 7.95 -19.54
N VAL A 145 -3.15 6.63 -19.67
CA VAL A 145 -4.11 5.92 -20.49
C VAL A 145 -4.99 5.09 -19.56
N GLY A 146 -6.28 5.07 -19.80
CA GLY A 146 -7.22 4.31 -18.99
C GLY A 146 -8.59 4.23 -19.64
N ALA A 147 -9.36 3.20 -19.30
CA ALA A 147 -10.72 3.04 -19.76
C ALA A 147 -11.69 3.87 -18.90
N VAL A 148 -12.66 4.52 -19.54
CA VAL A 148 -13.79 5.14 -18.85
C VAL A 148 -14.91 4.11 -18.76
N SER A 149 -15.22 3.64 -17.56
CA SER A 149 -16.37 2.76 -17.33
C SER A 149 -17.67 3.58 -17.33
N TYR A 150 -18.47 3.45 -18.38
CA TYR A 150 -19.76 4.13 -18.55
C TYR A 150 -20.90 3.52 -17.71
N THR A 151 -20.63 2.91 -16.59
CA THR A 151 -21.67 2.24 -15.77
C THR A 151 -22.67 3.19 -15.10
N HIS A 152 -22.45 4.50 -15.09
CA HIS A 152 -23.33 5.46 -14.41
C HIS A 152 -24.31 6.24 -15.30
N LEU A 153 -24.31 6.07 -16.63
CA LEU A 153 -25.19 6.84 -17.53
C LEU A 153 -26.53 6.14 -17.89
N ARG A 154 -26.78 4.91 -17.45
CA ARG A 154 -28.04 4.19 -17.76
C ARG A 154 -29.14 4.32 -16.71
N ALA A 155 -28.93 5.04 -15.61
CA ALA A 155 -29.92 5.13 -14.54
C ALA A 155 -30.92 6.32 -14.66
N HIS A 156 -30.78 7.19 -15.68
CA HIS A 156 -31.63 8.39 -15.79
C HIS A 156 -32.50 8.48 -17.06
N GLU A 157 -32.53 7.47 -17.92
CA GLU A 157 -33.32 7.52 -19.18
C GLU A 157 -34.62 6.71 -19.19
N THR A 158 -35.11 6.21 -18.07
CA THR A 158 -36.40 5.53 -18.01
C THR A 158 -37.31 6.09 -16.94
N GLN A 159 -37.69 7.37 -17.08
CA GLN A 159 -38.93 7.90 -16.51
C GLN A 159 -39.37 9.11 -17.33
N SER A 160 -40.02 8.81 -18.46
CA SER A 160 -40.92 9.71 -19.17
C SER A 160 -41.77 8.84 -20.07
N ASP A 161 -42.91 8.35 -19.52
CA ASP A 161 -44.22 8.27 -20.17
C ASP A 161 -45.25 7.82 -19.13
#